data_4c5df5cf3ac5667fb1b05533a511a137
#
_entry.id   4c5df5cf3ac5667fb1b05533a511a137
#
_cell.length_a   1.000
_cell.length_b   1.000
_cell.length_c   1.000
_cell.angle_alpha   90.00
_cell.angle_beta   90.00
_cell.angle_gamma   90.00
#
_symmetry.space_group_name_H-M   'P 1'
#
loop_
_entity.id
_entity.type
_entity.pdbx_description
1 polymer ?
#
loop_
_entity_poly.entity_id
_entity_poly.type
_entity_poly.pdbx_seq_one_letter_code
_entity_poly.pdbx_strand_id
1 'polypeptide(L)'
;TRCNEMHGCIDSYKQFMNIQKHMKDAKTGLYYHGYDESREMYWANPETGCSANFWLRAMGWFLVAMVDTLERMDEMLYYEYRAIMAMLKDAVDAMIAFQDAESGMFWQVIDKAGVEGNYLETSGSALFAYAVLKGVRLGYLPKRYAAYGEKAFYGTCDRHLGVGADGALQLGGICLVAGLGGATRRDGSLAYYFSEPIVENDAKGVGPLLLAYTELLAAQK
;
A
#
# COMPACT_ATOMS: atom_id res chain seq x y z
N THR A 1 -0.26 -6.79 -24.50
CA THR A 1 -0.72 -5.59 -25.22
C THR A 1 -0.47 -4.41 -24.31
N ARG A 2 0.53 -3.58 -24.66
CA ARG A 2 0.72 -2.27 -24.09
C ARG A 2 -0.59 -1.52 -24.19
N CYS A 3 -0.92 -0.66 -23.23
CA CYS A 3 -2.07 0.24 -23.29
C CYS A 3 -2.03 1.02 -24.60
N ASN A 4 -2.47 0.42 -25.69
CA ASN A 4 -2.51 1.03 -27.02
C ASN A 4 -3.66 2.04 -27.14
N GLU A 5 -4.38 2.26 -26.03
CA GLU A 5 -5.43 3.26 -25.95
C GLU A 5 -4.96 4.37 -25.01
N MET A 6 -4.40 5.41 -25.61
CA MET A 6 -4.03 6.66 -24.94
C MET A 6 -5.14 7.15 -23.99
N HIS A 7 -6.40 6.92 -24.34
CA HIS A 7 -7.56 7.23 -23.49
C HIS A 7 -7.56 6.46 -22.15
N GLY A 8 -7.23 5.17 -22.14
CA GLY A 8 -7.18 4.37 -20.91
C GLY A 8 -6.07 4.84 -19.95
N CYS A 9 -4.91 5.24 -20.48
CA CYS A 9 -3.84 5.80 -19.67
C CYS A 9 -4.21 7.17 -19.09
N ILE A 10 -4.89 8.01 -19.88
CA ILE A 10 -5.39 9.31 -19.42
C ILE A 10 -6.45 9.14 -18.33
N ASP A 11 -7.35 8.18 -18.47
CA ASP A 11 -8.37 7.91 -17.45
C ASP A 11 -7.73 7.39 -16.15
N SER A 12 -6.75 6.49 -16.24
CA SER A 12 -5.97 6.06 -15.08
C SER A 12 -5.27 7.24 -14.39
N TYR A 13 -4.64 8.12 -15.15
CA TYR A 13 -4.03 9.33 -14.63
C TYR A 13 -5.04 10.22 -13.89
N LYS A 14 -6.22 10.45 -14.47
CA LYS A 14 -7.28 11.22 -13.81
C LYS A 14 -7.69 10.62 -12.47
N GLN A 15 -7.76 9.27 -12.37
CA GLN A 15 -8.06 8.60 -11.10
C GLN A 15 -6.97 8.85 -10.06
N PHE A 16 -5.70 8.77 -10.42
CA PHE A 16 -4.60 9.12 -9.51
C PHE A 16 -4.69 10.58 -9.04
N MET A 17 -4.99 11.51 -9.95
CA MET A 17 -5.15 12.92 -9.59
C MET A 17 -6.35 13.17 -8.66
N ASN A 18 -7.46 12.45 -8.88
CA ASN A 18 -8.62 12.52 -7.98
C ASN A 18 -8.27 12.01 -6.57
N ILE A 19 -7.56 10.89 -6.47
CA ILE A 19 -7.09 10.35 -5.19
C ILE A 19 -6.18 11.37 -4.50
N GLN A 20 -5.20 11.95 -5.22
CA GLN A 20 -4.30 12.96 -4.67
C GLN A 20 -5.04 14.19 -4.16
N LYS A 21 -6.01 14.67 -4.93
CA LYS A 21 -6.77 15.88 -4.62
C LYS A 21 -7.69 15.71 -3.41
N HIS A 22 -8.34 14.56 -3.28
CA HIS A 22 -9.43 14.38 -2.33
C HIS A 22 -9.05 13.54 -1.11
N MET A 23 -8.07 12.63 -1.22
CA MET A 23 -7.79 11.65 -0.19
C MET A 23 -6.45 11.86 0.53
N LYS A 24 -5.58 12.77 0.05
CA LYS A 24 -4.29 13.03 0.70
C LYS A 24 -4.47 13.89 1.95
N ASP A 25 -3.99 13.38 3.09
CA ASP A 25 -3.92 14.17 4.31
C ASP A 25 -2.73 15.15 4.27
N ALA A 26 -3.01 16.42 4.52
CA ALA A 26 -1.99 17.47 4.42
C ALA A 26 -0.94 17.41 5.54
N LYS A 27 -1.25 16.77 6.67
CA LYS A 27 -0.35 16.69 7.83
C LYS A 27 0.63 15.54 7.73
N THR A 28 0.14 14.36 7.34
CA THR A 28 0.92 13.13 7.31
C THR A 28 1.44 12.79 5.91
N GLY A 29 0.81 13.31 4.86
CA GLY A 29 1.03 12.93 3.48
C GLY A 29 0.43 11.57 3.11
N LEU A 30 -0.15 10.84 4.07
CA LEU A 30 -0.83 9.57 3.83
C LEU A 30 -2.16 9.77 3.10
N TYR A 31 -2.71 8.70 2.55
CA TYR A 31 -4.01 8.72 1.88
C TYR A 31 -5.04 7.94 2.70
N TYR A 32 -6.21 8.53 2.89
CA TYR A 32 -7.32 7.88 3.57
C TYR A 32 -7.77 6.62 2.83
N HIS A 33 -8.37 5.67 3.56
CA HIS A 33 -8.80 4.38 2.98
C HIS A 33 -9.88 4.54 1.92
N GLY A 34 -10.81 5.47 2.08
CA GLY A 34 -11.89 5.70 1.15
C GLY A 34 -12.35 7.16 1.11
N TYR A 35 -13.03 7.49 0.01
CA TYR A 35 -13.63 8.79 -0.23
C TYR A 35 -15.03 8.62 -0.80
N ASP A 36 -15.99 9.33 -0.25
CA ASP A 36 -17.35 9.46 -0.76
C ASP A 36 -17.62 10.90 -1.21
N GLU A 37 -17.74 11.09 -2.52
CA GLU A 37 -18.01 12.42 -3.10
C GLU A 37 -19.35 12.99 -2.65
N SER A 38 -20.36 12.14 -2.46
CA SER A 38 -21.67 12.56 -1.96
C SER A 38 -21.66 12.99 -0.50
N ARG A 39 -20.70 12.47 0.30
CA ARG A 39 -20.58 12.68 1.75
C ARG A 39 -21.78 12.18 2.54
N GLU A 40 -22.58 11.30 1.97
CA GLU A 40 -23.79 10.74 2.58
C GLU A 40 -23.53 9.42 3.31
N MET A 41 -22.42 8.77 2.98
CA MET A 41 -22.06 7.50 3.62
C MET A 41 -21.68 7.71 5.08
N TYR A 42 -22.23 6.87 5.94
CA TYR A 42 -22.06 6.96 7.41
C TYR A 42 -20.60 6.84 7.89
N TRP A 43 -19.70 6.29 7.07
CA TRP A 43 -18.26 6.19 7.35
C TRP A 43 -17.48 7.42 6.86
N ALA A 44 -18.09 8.26 6.06
CA ALA A 44 -17.44 9.43 5.47
C ALA A 44 -17.56 10.64 6.41
N ASN A 45 -16.49 11.41 6.47
CA ASN A 45 -16.53 12.71 7.12
C ASN A 45 -17.43 13.67 6.32
N PRO A 46 -18.42 14.33 6.92
CA PRO A 46 -19.39 15.16 6.20
C PRO A 46 -18.77 16.41 5.55
N GLU A 47 -17.58 16.83 6.00
CA GLU A 47 -16.91 18.01 5.43
C GLU A 47 -15.95 17.61 4.31
N THR A 48 -15.21 16.52 4.48
CA THR A 48 -14.14 16.12 3.56
C THR A 48 -14.54 14.97 2.63
N GLY A 49 -15.51 14.14 2.98
CA GLY A 49 -15.86 12.92 2.29
C GLY A 49 -14.91 11.73 2.58
N CYS A 50 -13.82 11.96 3.29
CA CYS A 50 -12.83 10.92 3.57
C CYS A 50 -13.26 10.01 4.72
N SER A 51 -12.77 8.75 4.71
CA SER A 51 -12.85 7.85 5.85
C SER A 51 -11.95 8.32 7.00
N ALA A 52 -12.12 7.74 8.20
CA ALA A 52 -11.45 8.23 9.40
C ALA A 52 -9.94 7.89 9.50
N ASN A 53 -9.49 6.80 8.85
CA ASN A 53 -8.17 6.22 9.11
C ASN A 53 -7.40 5.86 7.83
N PHE A 54 -6.07 5.68 8.00
CA PHE A 54 -5.15 5.27 6.94
C PHE A 54 -4.88 3.77 7.04
N TRP A 55 -5.57 2.98 6.22
CA TRP A 55 -5.39 1.53 6.20
C TRP A 55 -4.20 1.12 5.34
N LEU A 56 -3.27 0.38 5.92
CA LEU A 56 -2.00 0.03 5.32
C LEU A 56 -2.13 -0.65 3.95
N ARG A 57 -2.99 -1.65 3.80
CA ARG A 57 -3.12 -2.37 2.52
C ARG A 57 -3.69 -1.49 1.40
N ALA A 58 -4.56 -0.54 1.71
CA ALA A 58 -5.01 0.44 0.72
C ALA A 58 -3.86 1.32 0.22
N MET A 59 -3.03 1.82 1.13
CA MET A 59 -1.80 2.54 0.78
C MET A 59 -0.85 1.68 -0.06
N GLY A 60 -0.63 0.43 0.34
CA GLY A 60 0.21 -0.51 -0.40
C GLY A 60 -0.27 -0.73 -1.83
N TRP A 61 -1.57 -0.99 -2.03
CA TRP A 61 -2.14 -1.12 -3.37
C TRP A 61 -2.04 0.15 -4.20
N PHE A 62 -2.17 1.32 -3.57
CA PHE A 62 -1.99 2.60 -4.25
C PHE A 62 -0.56 2.77 -4.78
N LEU A 63 0.46 2.42 -3.99
CA LEU A 63 1.86 2.42 -4.44
C LEU A 63 2.08 1.44 -5.60
N VAL A 64 1.55 0.22 -5.48
CA VAL A 64 1.63 -0.79 -6.55
C VAL A 64 0.96 -0.31 -7.82
N ALA A 65 -0.23 0.25 -7.72
CA ALA A 65 -0.94 0.79 -8.89
C ALA A 65 -0.11 1.87 -9.61
N MET A 66 0.56 2.76 -8.87
CA MET A 66 1.41 3.79 -9.48
C MET A 66 2.65 3.20 -10.15
N VAL A 67 3.40 2.33 -9.46
CA VAL A 67 4.65 1.78 -10.01
C VAL A 67 4.39 0.88 -11.22
N ASP A 68 3.31 0.10 -11.21
CA ASP A 68 2.94 -0.78 -12.33
C ASP A 68 2.36 -0.01 -13.52
N THR A 69 1.66 1.09 -13.25
CA THR A 69 1.18 2.00 -14.31
C THR A 69 2.36 2.68 -15.01
N LEU A 70 3.32 3.21 -14.24
CA LEU A 70 4.50 3.87 -14.78
C LEU A 70 5.31 2.96 -15.72
N GLU A 71 5.44 1.67 -15.39
CA GLU A 71 6.14 0.69 -16.24
C GLU A 71 5.44 0.48 -17.61
N ARG A 72 4.15 0.76 -17.68
CA ARG A 72 3.31 0.46 -18.86
C ARG A 72 2.87 1.70 -19.62
N MET A 73 3.12 2.89 -19.08
CA MET A 73 2.75 4.14 -19.76
C MET A 73 3.57 4.35 -21.02
N ASP A 74 2.91 4.92 -22.03
CA ASP A 74 3.54 5.35 -23.26
C ASP A 74 4.40 6.62 -23.03
N GLU A 75 5.57 6.70 -23.68
CA GLU A 75 6.47 7.85 -23.58
C GLU A 75 5.84 9.17 -24.05
N MET A 76 4.80 9.10 -24.88
CA MET A 76 4.05 10.28 -25.32
C MET A 76 3.30 11.00 -24.19
N LEU A 77 3.00 10.30 -23.09
CA LEU A 77 2.32 10.83 -21.92
C LEU A 77 3.31 11.37 -20.88
N TYR A 78 4.25 12.20 -21.32
CA TYR A 78 5.35 12.67 -20.50
C TYR A 78 4.91 13.41 -19.23
N TYR A 79 3.93 14.29 -19.32
CA TYR A 79 3.47 15.10 -18.18
C TYR A 79 2.74 14.24 -17.15
N GLU A 80 1.88 13.35 -17.60
CA GLU A 80 1.14 12.39 -16.78
C GLU A 80 2.11 11.42 -16.08
N TYR A 81 3.08 10.91 -16.81
CA TYR A 81 4.14 10.07 -16.28
C TYR A 81 4.91 10.77 -15.15
N ARG A 82 5.36 12.01 -15.39
CA ARG A 82 6.10 12.81 -14.39
C ARG A 82 5.25 13.10 -13.16
N ALA A 83 3.98 13.36 -13.33
CA ALA A 83 3.06 13.62 -12.21
C ALA A 83 2.86 12.37 -11.35
N ILE A 84 2.64 11.19 -11.96
CA ILE A 84 2.50 9.93 -11.20
C ILE A 84 3.82 9.57 -10.50
N MET A 85 4.96 9.78 -11.15
CA MET A 85 6.28 9.54 -10.54
C MET A 85 6.53 10.42 -9.32
N ALA A 86 6.15 11.70 -9.38
CA ALA A 86 6.24 12.62 -8.26
C ALA A 86 5.30 12.18 -7.12
N MET A 87 4.07 11.77 -7.45
CA MET A 87 3.10 11.27 -6.49
C MET A 87 3.58 9.97 -5.80
N LEU A 88 4.15 9.03 -6.56
CA LEU A 88 4.74 7.81 -6.01
C LEU A 88 5.83 8.15 -4.98
N LYS A 89 6.74 9.05 -5.35
CA LYS A 89 7.81 9.47 -4.44
C LYS A 89 7.26 10.11 -3.17
N ASP A 90 6.31 11.03 -3.28
CA ASP A 90 5.70 11.70 -2.13
C ASP A 90 4.97 10.71 -1.20
N ALA A 91 4.23 9.76 -1.77
CA ALA A 91 3.53 8.73 -1.00
C ALA A 91 4.51 7.77 -0.28
N VAL A 92 5.62 7.41 -0.93
CA VAL A 92 6.68 6.59 -0.32
C VAL A 92 7.35 7.37 0.81
N ASP A 93 7.68 8.65 0.62
CA ASP A 93 8.27 9.51 1.66
C ASP A 93 7.35 9.61 2.89
N ALA A 94 6.04 9.79 2.66
CA ALA A 94 5.06 9.82 3.73
C ALA A 94 5.01 8.49 4.50
N MET A 95 5.01 7.36 3.82
CA MET A 95 5.01 6.05 4.47
C MET A 95 6.30 5.79 5.27
N ILE A 96 7.46 6.13 4.73
CA ILE A 96 8.75 5.95 5.43
C ILE A 96 8.75 6.60 6.81
N ALA A 97 8.08 7.74 6.99
CA ALA A 97 7.97 8.41 8.28
C ALA A 97 7.24 7.57 9.35
N PHE A 98 6.47 6.58 8.95
CA PHE A 98 5.72 5.66 9.83
C PHE A 98 6.26 4.22 9.81
N GLN A 99 7.38 3.98 9.13
CA GLN A 99 8.01 2.66 9.13
C GLN A 99 8.53 2.31 10.52
N ASP A 100 8.13 1.16 11.06
CA ASP A 100 8.60 0.71 12.37
C ASP A 100 10.13 0.59 12.38
N ALA A 101 10.76 1.25 13.33
CA ALA A 101 12.21 1.38 13.37
C ALA A 101 12.94 0.06 13.67
N GLU A 102 12.30 -0.86 14.37
CA GLU A 102 12.87 -2.16 14.71
C GLU A 102 12.70 -3.15 13.57
N SER A 103 11.45 -3.43 13.21
CA SER A 103 11.13 -4.46 12.22
C SER A 103 11.21 -3.99 10.77
N GLY A 104 11.04 -2.70 10.52
CA GLY A 104 10.88 -2.16 9.17
C GLY A 104 9.50 -2.40 8.54
N MET A 105 8.59 -3.07 9.24
CA MET A 105 7.21 -3.26 8.83
C MET A 105 6.35 -2.02 9.10
N PHE A 106 5.07 -2.13 8.83
CA PHE A 106 4.07 -1.09 9.08
C PHE A 106 2.90 -1.62 9.88
N TRP A 107 2.33 -0.75 10.70
CA TRP A 107 1.11 -1.03 11.46
C TRP A 107 -0.11 -1.08 10.54
N GLN A 108 -1.09 -1.93 10.84
CA GLN A 108 -2.32 -2.09 10.04
C GLN A 108 -3.05 -0.76 9.82
N VAL A 109 -3.19 0.06 10.87
CA VAL A 109 -3.56 1.47 10.77
C VAL A 109 -2.29 2.27 11.00
N ILE A 110 -1.79 2.89 9.92
CA ILE A 110 -0.39 3.31 9.77
C ILE A 110 0.06 4.29 10.86
N ASP A 111 -0.74 5.30 11.15
CA ASP A 111 -0.44 6.39 12.08
C ASP A 111 -0.79 6.09 13.55
N LYS A 112 -1.14 4.85 13.86
CA LYS A 112 -1.58 4.39 15.18
C LYS A 112 -0.62 3.35 15.79
N ALA A 113 0.68 3.59 15.65
CA ALA A 113 1.70 2.73 16.23
C ALA A 113 1.47 2.56 17.75
N GLY A 114 1.54 1.31 18.24
CA GLY A 114 1.42 0.99 19.66
C GLY A 114 0.02 1.14 20.26
N VAL A 115 -0.99 1.51 19.49
CA VAL A 115 -2.38 1.49 19.97
C VAL A 115 -2.82 0.06 20.17
N GLU A 116 -3.44 -0.24 21.32
CA GLU A 116 -3.94 -1.58 21.66
C GLU A 116 -4.87 -2.12 20.55
N GLY A 117 -4.62 -3.35 20.12
CA GLY A 117 -5.33 -4.01 19.02
C GLY A 117 -4.73 -3.76 17.65
N ASN A 118 -3.84 -2.76 17.47
CA ASN A 118 -3.10 -2.59 16.23
C ASN A 118 -1.89 -3.55 16.17
N TYR A 119 -1.48 -3.93 14.97
CA TYR A 119 -0.39 -4.90 14.78
C TYR A 119 0.41 -4.59 13.52
N LEU A 120 1.64 -5.11 13.45
CA LEU A 120 2.50 -5.05 12.26
C LEU A 120 1.96 -6.02 11.21
N GLU A 121 1.46 -5.48 10.09
CA GLU A 121 0.66 -6.20 9.12
C GLU A 121 1.49 -6.59 7.89
N THR A 122 1.38 -7.86 7.52
CA THR A 122 2.18 -8.51 6.47
C THR A 122 1.90 -7.97 5.07
N SER A 123 0.64 -7.94 4.67
CA SER A 123 0.30 -7.72 3.26
C SER A 123 0.65 -6.33 2.77
N GLY A 124 0.35 -5.32 3.56
CA GLY A 124 0.68 -3.94 3.20
C GLY A 124 2.17 -3.64 3.31
N SER A 125 2.88 -4.25 4.28
CA SER A 125 4.34 -4.15 4.37
C SER A 125 5.03 -4.77 3.16
N ALA A 126 4.55 -5.92 2.69
CA ALA A 126 5.05 -6.57 1.48
C ALA A 126 4.73 -5.77 0.20
N LEU A 127 3.54 -5.16 0.09
CA LEU A 127 3.18 -4.27 -1.02
C LEU A 127 4.10 -3.04 -1.08
N PHE A 128 4.40 -2.44 0.08
CA PHE A 128 5.37 -1.35 0.17
C PHE A 128 6.75 -1.81 -0.31
N ALA A 129 7.23 -2.96 0.17
CA ALA A 129 8.52 -3.52 -0.25
C ALA A 129 8.58 -3.70 -1.76
N TYR A 130 7.57 -4.33 -2.36
CA TYR A 130 7.49 -4.50 -3.82
C TYR A 130 7.53 -3.17 -4.56
N ALA A 131 6.66 -2.24 -4.21
CA ALA A 131 6.55 -0.97 -4.92
C ALA A 131 7.84 -0.15 -4.85
N VAL A 132 8.51 -0.12 -3.69
CA VAL A 132 9.77 0.61 -3.50
C VAL A 132 10.90 -0.06 -4.26
N LEU A 133 11.09 -1.38 -4.14
CA LEU A 133 12.16 -2.10 -4.82
C LEU A 133 12.02 -2.01 -6.34
N LYS A 134 10.81 -2.21 -6.85
CA LYS A 134 10.50 -2.03 -8.28
C LYS A 134 10.75 -0.60 -8.74
N GLY A 135 10.27 0.38 -7.97
CA GLY A 135 10.48 1.80 -8.27
C GLY A 135 11.95 2.19 -8.33
N VAL A 136 12.79 1.61 -7.47
CA VAL A 136 14.25 1.81 -7.52
C VAL A 136 14.86 1.12 -8.73
N ARG A 137 14.50 -0.14 -9.01
CA ARG A 137 15.01 -0.88 -10.17
C ARG A 137 14.70 -0.18 -11.50
N LEU A 138 13.51 0.37 -11.62
CA LEU A 138 13.08 1.08 -12.83
C LEU A 138 13.51 2.56 -12.87
N GLY A 139 14.19 3.06 -11.84
CA GLY A 139 14.70 4.42 -11.78
C GLY A 139 13.65 5.48 -11.43
N TYR A 140 12.48 5.09 -10.96
CA TYR A 140 11.42 6.02 -10.50
C TYR A 140 11.73 6.59 -9.11
N LEU A 141 12.41 5.81 -8.29
CA LEU A 141 12.88 6.21 -6.96
C LEU A 141 14.42 6.19 -6.89
N PRO A 142 15.03 7.12 -6.14
CA PRO A 142 16.46 7.11 -5.88
C PRO A 142 16.93 5.80 -5.21
N LYS A 143 18.14 5.34 -5.53
CA LYS A 143 18.73 4.08 -5.01
C LYS A 143 18.66 3.95 -3.48
N ARG A 144 18.81 5.05 -2.73
CA ARG A 144 18.74 5.03 -1.26
C ARG A 144 17.43 4.50 -0.69
N TYR A 145 16.35 4.50 -1.49
CA TYR A 145 15.04 3.97 -1.05
C TYR A 145 15.03 2.44 -0.97
N ALA A 146 15.92 1.74 -1.67
CA ALA A 146 15.98 0.28 -1.63
C ALA A 146 16.07 -0.25 -0.19
N ALA A 147 16.88 0.39 0.67
CA ALA A 147 17.05 -0.02 2.05
C ALA A 147 15.73 -0.07 2.86
N TYR A 148 14.78 0.81 2.56
CA TYR A 148 13.46 0.80 3.22
C TYR A 148 12.59 -0.37 2.72
N GLY A 149 12.62 -0.64 1.41
CA GLY A 149 11.93 -1.79 0.83
C GLY A 149 12.51 -3.13 1.31
N GLU A 150 13.83 -3.26 1.31
CA GLU A 150 14.54 -4.43 1.84
C GLU A 150 14.20 -4.67 3.31
N LYS A 151 14.26 -3.62 4.13
CA LYS A 151 13.94 -3.71 5.55
C LYS A 151 12.50 -4.17 5.79
N ALA A 152 11.53 -3.66 5.01
CA ALA A 152 10.14 -4.10 5.11
C ALA A 152 9.97 -5.57 4.71
N PHE A 153 10.66 -6.02 3.65
CA PHE A 153 10.62 -7.40 3.22
C PHE A 153 11.21 -8.35 4.26
N TYR A 154 12.46 -8.09 4.71
CA TYR A 154 13.12 -8.97 5.68
C TYR A 154 12.41 -8.95 7.02
N GLY A 155 11.95 -7.80 7.50
CA GLY A 155 11.18 -7.73 8.74
C GLY A 155 9.85 -8.49 8.66
N THR A 156 9.21 -8.52 7.49
CA THR A 156 8.03 -9.37 7.27
C THR A 156 8.39 -10.84 7.34
N CYS A 157 9.49 -11.26 6.71
CA CYS A 157 9.96 -12.63 6.77
C CYS A 157 10.34 -13.05 8.21
N ASP A 158 11.14 -12.23 8.88
CA ASP A 158 11.63 -12.55 10.23
C ASP A 158 10.51 -12.69 11.25
N ARG A 159 9.44 -11.90 11.07
CA ARG A 159 8.33 -11.89 12.02
C ARG A 159 7.24 -12.90 11.72
N HIS A 160 6.93 -13.12 10.45
CA HIS A 160 5.70 -13.81 10.05
C HIS A 160 5.89 -15.00 9.11
N LEU A 161 7.10 -15.22 8.56
CA LEU A 161 7.37 -16.38 7.72
C LEU A 161 8.02 -17.48 8.56
N GLY A 162 7.39 -18.63 8.62
CA GLY A 162 7.87 -19.81 9.35
C GLY A 162 7.74 -21.08 8.53
N VAL A 163 8.11 -22.19 9.15
CA VAL A 163 7.92 -23.54 8.60
C VAL A 163 6.97 -24.31 9.52
N GLY A 164 5.87 -24.78 8.96
CA GLY A 164 4.90 -25.58 9.68
C GLY A 164 5.40 -26.99 10.03
N ALA A 165 4.65 -27.71 10.83
CA ALA A 165 4.97 -29.07 11.23
C ALA A 165 5.04 -30.07 10.07
N ASP A 166 4.38 -29.75 8.96
CA ASP A 166 4.39 -30.50 7.70
C ASP A 166 5.58 -30.13 6.77
N GLY A 167 6.44 -29.21 7.19
CA GLY A 167 7.56 -28.69 6.39
C GLY A 167 7.17 -27.64 5.36
N ALA A 168 5.89 -27.24 5.27
CA ALA A 168 5.45 -26.19 4.36
C ALA A 168 5.73 -24.79 4.94
N LEU A 169 5.99 -23.82 4.06
CA LEU A 169 6.10 -22.42 4.47
C LEU A 169 4.74 -21.90 4.94
N GLN A 170 4.76 -21.17 6.06
CA GLN A 170 3.60 -20.51 6.64
C GLN A 170 3.87 -19.02 6.77
N LEU A 171 2.96 -18.20 6.26
CA LEU A 171 3.02 -16.75 6.32
C LEU A 171 1.84 -16.22 7.13
N GLY A 172 2.10 -15.69 8.30
CA GLY A 172 1.10 -15.12 9.21
C GLY A 172 0.97 -13.61 9.10
N GLY A 173 0.26 -13.02 10.08
CA GLY A 173 0.14 -11.57 10.24
C GLY A 173 -0.63 -10.85 9.13
N ILE A 174 -1.50 -11.54 8.43
CA ILE A 174 -2.26 -11.01 7.29
C ILE A 174 -3.66 -10.60 7.75
N CYS A 175 -4.06 -9.33 7.58
CA CYS A 175 -5.45 -8.92 7.72
C CYS A 175 -6.31 -9.65 6.69
N LEU A 176 -7.36 -10.37 7.12
CA LEU A 176 -8.21 -11.10 6.18
C LEU A 176 -8.82 -10.16 5.14
N VAL A 177 -9.52 -9.14 5.59
CA VAL A 177 -10.10 -8.12 4.72
C VAL A 177 -10.47 -6.88 5.54
N ALA A 178 -10.29 -5.70 4.98
CA ALA A 178 -10.98 -4.52 5.50
C ALA A 178 -11.62 -3.76 4.33
N GLY A 179 -12.69 -3.06 4.63
CA GLY A 179 -13.44 -2.28 3.65
C GLY A 179 -14.29 -1.24 4.35
N LEU A 180 -15.06 -0.51 3.58
CA LEU A 180 -15.99 0.51 4.07
C LEU A 180 -17.38 0.21 3.54
N GLY A 181 -18.40 0.46 4.37
CA GLY A 181 -19.79 0.23 3.97
C GLY A 181 -20.19 -1.25 3.92
N GLY A 182 -21.14 -1.56 3.03
CA GLY A 182 -21.69 -2.89 2.85
C GLY A 182 -22.72 -3.29 3.92
N ALA A 183 -23.24 -4.52 3.80
CA ALA A 183 -24.30 -5.04 4.67
C ALA A 183 -23.90 -5.09 6.15
N THR A 184 -22.61 -5.29 6.43
CA THR A 184 -22.07 -5.32 7.81
C THR A 184 -21.77 -3.94 8.38
N ARG A 185 -22.10 -2.87 7.66
CA ARG A 185 -21.90 -1.47 8.07
C ARG A 185 -20.50 -1.17 8.59
N ARG A 186 -19.48 -1.58 7.83
CA ARG A 186 -18.06 -1.31 8.14
C ARG A 186 -17.80 0.19 8.14
N ASP A 187 -17.54 0.75 9.31
CA ASP A 187 -17.51 2.19 9.56
C ASP A 187 -16.12 2.83 9.45
N GLY A 188 -15.08 2.00 9.29
CA GLY A 188 -13.70 2.49 9.20
C GLY A 188 -13.14 3.06 10.50
N SER A 189 -13.77 2.78 11.66
CA SER A 189 -13.25 3.12 12.98
C SER A 189 -12.05 2.23 13.37
N LEU A 190 -11.27 2.64 14.37
CA LEU A 190 -10.20 1.79 14.90
C LEU A 190 -10.73 0.46 15.43
N ALA A 191 -11.88 0.49 16.15
CA ALA A 191 -12.53 -0.70 16.66
C ALA A 191 -12.87 -1.68 15.53
N TYR A 192 -13.35 -1.16 14.40
CA TYR A 192 -13.62 -1.97 13.22
C TYR A 192 -12.34 -2.60 12.65
N TYR A 193 -11.30 -1.81 12.37
CA TYR A 193 -10.05 -2.35 11.80
C TYR A 193 -9.42 -3.40 12.72
N PHE A 194 -9.44 -3.18 14.03
CA PHE A 194 -8.82 -4.10 14.99
C PHE A 194 -9.65 -5.36 15.26
N SER A 195 -10.93 -5.38 14.86
CA SER A 195 -11.78 -6.56 14.91
C SER A 195 -11.65 -7.49 13.70
N GLU A 196 -11.01 -7.03 12.63
CA GLU A 196 -10.84 -7.86 11.44
C GLU A 196 -9.87 -9.03 11.71
N PRO A 197 -10.23 -10.26 11.28
CA PRO A 197 -9.41 -11.44 11.54
C PRO A 197 -8.01 -11.34 10.96
N ILE A 198 -7.03 -11.81 11.74
CA ILE A 198 -5.66 -12.04 11.28
C ILE A 198 -5.55 -13.50 10.84
N VAL A 199 -5.09 -13.74 9.63
CA VAL A 199 -5.05 -15.07 9.02
C VAL A 199 -3.66 -15.43 8.51
N GLU A 200 -3.48 -16.71 8.20
CA GLU A 200 -2.26 -17.25 7.63
C GLU A 200 -2.48 -17.70 6.19
N ASN A 201 -1.42 -17.66 5.38
CA ASN A 201 -1.36 -18.18 4.01
C ASN A 201 -2.43 -17.61 3.05
N ASP A 202 -3.02 -16.48 3.38
CA ASP A 202 -3.97 -15.81 2.48
C ASP A 202 -3.22 -15.18 1.29
N ALA A 203 -3.80 -15.31 0.10
CA ALA A 203 -3.23 -14.81 -1.15
C ALA A 203 -2.92 -13.30 -1.12
N LYS A 204 -3.67 -12.53 -0.32
CA LYS A 204 -3.48 -11.09 -0.13
C LYS A 204 -2.16 -10.73 0.58
N GLY A 205 -1.54 -11.66 1.28
CA GLY A 205 -0.19 -11.51 1.85
C GLY A 205 0.86 -12.26 1.05
N VAL A 206 0.58 -13.51 0.68
CA VAL A 206 1.52 -14.38 -0.06
C VAL A 206 1.89 -13.77 -1.41
N GLY A 207 0.90 -13.29 -2.18
CA GLY A 207 1.14 -12.67 -3.49
C GLY A 207 2.08 -11.46 -3.42
N PRO A 208 1.81 -10.45 -2.58
CA PRO A 208 2.70 -9.32 -2.37
C PRO A 208 4.12 -9.70 -1.92
N LEU A 209 4.26 -10.67 -1.00
CA LEU A 209 5.57 -11.11 -0.55
C LEU A 209 6.39 -11.74 -1.70
N LEU A 210 5.75 -12.58 -2.52
CA LEU A 210 6.38 -13.16 -3.70
C LEU A 210 6.76 -12.07 -4.73
N LEU A 211 5.91 -11.08 -4.96
CA LEU A 211 6.24 -9.95 -5.84
C LEU A 211 7.47 -9.19 -5.33
N ALA A 212 7.53 -8.87 -4.03
CA ALA A 212 8.69 -8.21 -3.44
C ALA A 212 9.97 -9.08 -3.56
N TYR A 213 9.85 -10.38 -3.35
CA TYR A 213 10.95 -11.31 -3.53
C TYR A 213 11.50 -11.33 -4.97
N THR A 214 10.60 -11.28 -5.98
CA THR A 214 11.06 -11.21 -7.38
C THR A 214 11.87 -9.95 -7.68
N GLU A 215 11.56 -8.82 -7.05
CA GLU A 215 12.34 -7.59 -7.20
C GLU A 215 13.73 -7.68 -6.55
N LEU A 216 13.83 -8.33 -5.38
CA LEU A 216 15.13 -8.61 -4.74
C LEU A 216 16.01 -9.49 -5.62
N LEU A 217 15.44 -10.54 -6.23
CA LEU A 217 16.18 -11.40 -7.16
C LEU A 217 16.61 -10.64 -8.42
N ALA A 218 15.79 -9.73 -8.92
CA ALA A 218 16.12 -8.91 -10.08
C ALA A 218 17.26 -7.91 -9.80
N ALA A 219 17.36 -7.40 -8.58
CA ALA A 219 18.41 -6.48 -8.16
C ALA A 219 19.80 -7.12 -8.01
N GLN A 220 19.88 -8.46 -7.95
CA GLN A 220 21.13 -9.22 -7.83
C GLN A 220 21.78 -9.52 -9.20
N LYS A 221 21.11 -9.25 -10.29
CA LYS A 221 21.57 -9.46 -11.66
C LYS A 221 22.21 -8.20 -12.24
#